data_8903adc46f46c82533f259270d9ede4f
#
_entry.id   8903adc46f46c82533f259270d9ede4f
#
_cell.length_a   1.000
_cell.length_b   1.000
_cell.length_c   1.000
_cell.angle_alpha   90.00
_cell.angle_beta   90.00
_cell.angle_gamma   90.00
#
_symmetry.space_group_name_H-M   'P 1'
#
loop_
_entity.id
_entity.type
_entity.pdbx_description
1 polymer ?
#
loop_
_entity_poly.entity_id
_entity_poly.type
_entity_poly.pdbx_seq_one_letter_code
_entity_poly.pdbx_strand_id
1 'polypeptide(L)'
;MLMLHAGLDLSRRRLDVCLVNDAGELVEHTAAPPDVDGLRHLAERLRGVRVRAVIESMTGARFVHDTLEELGWEVLVADAQKVKGLAPLACKTDKIDARVLAELSWRDLVPAIWLPDPAIRREREL
;
A
#
# COMPACT_ATOMS: atom_id res chain seq x y z
N MET A 1 8.72 -13.77 12.82
CA MET A 1 7.65 -13.84 11.83
C MET A 1 7.99 -12.96 10.64
N LEU A 2 7.93 -13.51 9.44
CA LEU A 2 8.27 -12.76 8.24
C LEU A 2 7.14 -11.83 7.84
N MET A 3 7.51 -10.59 7.48
CA MET A 3 6.57 -9.61 6.99
C MET A 3 6.93 -9.26 5.55
N LEU A 4 5.94 -9.10 4.70
CA LEU A 4 6.12 -8.53 3.36
C LEU A 4 5.68 -7.07 3.38
N HIS A 5 6.49 -6.24 2.73
CA HIS A 5 6.18 -4.82 2.55
C HIS A 5 5.68 -4.63 1.13
N ALA A 6 4.44 -4.19 0.98
CA ALA A 6 3.81 -4.03 -0.32
C ALA A 6 3.70 -2.55 -0.68
N GLY A 7 4.20 -2.18 -1.83
CA GLY A 7 3.95 -0.88 -2.41
C GLY A 7 2.81 -1.00 -3.41
N LEU A 8 1.82 -0.12 -3.31
CA LEU A 8 0.63 -0.16 -4.12
C LEU A 8 0.54 1.11 -4.97
N ASP A 9 0.75 0.96 -6.27
CA ASP A 9 0.66 2.07 -7.22
C ASP A 9 -0.67 1.97 -7.97
N LEU A 10 -1.62 2.80 -7.56
CA LEU A 10 -2.98 2.76 -8.09
C LEU A 10 -3.12 3.64 -9.31
N SER A 11 -3.67 3.07 -10.37
CA SER A 11 -4.09 3.81 -11.55
C SER A 11 -5.54 3.44 -11.85
N ARG A 12 -6.09 4.04 -12.90
CA ARG A 12 -7.50 3.89 -13.26
C ARG A 12 -7.95 2.44 -13.43
N ARG A 13 -7.10 1.62 -14.03
CA ARG A 13 -7.46 0.26 -14.43
C ARG A 13 -6.63 -0.81 -13.76
N ARG A 14 -5.66 -0.40 -12.96
CA ARG A 14 -4.64 -1.34 -12.54
C ARG A 14 -4.04 -0.91 -11.19
N LEU A 15 -3.82 -1.89 -10.35
CA LEU A 15 -3.04 -1.70 -9.13
C LEU A 15 -1.73 -2.46 -9.32
N ASP A 16 -0.63 -1.73 -9.45
CA ASP A 16 0.70 -2.34 -9.49
C ASP A 16 1.16 -2.62 -8.07
N VAL A 17 1.68 -3.82 -7.84
CA VAL A 17 2.08 -4.27 -6.51
C VAL A 17 3.52 -4.73 -6.54
N CYS A 18 4.32 -4.15 -5.66
CA CYS A 18 5.70 -4.55 -5.46
C CYS A 18 5.84 -5.10 -4.05
N LEU A 19 6.40 -6.30 -3.90
CA LEU A 19 6.59 -6.94 -2.60
C LEU A 19 8.07 -7.01 -2.28
N VAL A 20 8.41 -6.53 -1.08
CA VAL A 20 9.78 -6.52 -0.55
C VAL A 20 9.76 -7.28 0.77
N ASN A 21 10.75 -8.13 1.01
CA ASN A 21 10.83 -8.92 2.24
C ASN A 21 11.54 -8.14 3.36
N ASP A 22 11.72 -8.79 4.52
CA ASP A 22 12.34 -8.18 5.69
C ASP A 22 13.81 -7.80 5.47
N ALA A 23 14.45 -8.40 4.48
CA ALA A 23 15.84 -8.06 4.13
C ALA A 23 15.94 -6.94 3.12
N GLY A 24 14.80 -6.37 2.69
CA GLY A 24 14.78 -5.31 1.69
C GLY A 24 14.90 -5.80 0.26
N GLU A 25 14.74 -7.09 0.05
CA GLU A 25 14.86 -7.69 -1.28
C GLU A 25 13.53 -7.75 -1.99
N LEU A 26 13.55 -7.48 -3.30
CA LEU A 26 12.37 -7.59 -4.14
C LEU A 26 11.97 -9.06 -4.27
N VAL A 27 10.74 -9.37 -3.82
CA VAL A 27 10.20 -10.73 -3.88
C VAL A 27 9.38 -10.92 -5.15
N GLU A 28 8.53 -9.95 -5.45
CA GLU A 28 7.62 -10.08 -6.60
C GLU A 28 7.15 -8.69 -7.04
N HIS A 29 6.94 -8.53 -8.34
CA HIS A 29 6.27 -7.36 -8.89
C HIS A 29 5.08 -7.90 -9.70
N THR A 30 3.87 -7.55 -9.32
CA THR A 30 2.66 -8.06 -9.93
C THR A 30 1.62 -6.95 -10.07
N ALA A 31 0.45 -7.28 -10.57
CA ALA A 31 -0.63 -6.34 -10.73
C ALA A 31 -1.96 -7.02 -10.45
N ALA A 32 -2.95 -6.22 -10.08
CA ALA A 32 -4.30 -6.70 -9.84
C ALA A 32 -5.30 -5.66 -10.33
N PRO A 33 -6.53 -6.09 -10.71
CA PRO A 33 -7.60 -5.14 -10.95
C PRO A 33 -7.93 -4.40 -9.64
N PRO A 34 -8.17 -3.08 -9.69
CA PRO A 34 -8.45 -2.32 -8.48
C PRO A 34 -9.93 -2.38 -8.09
N ASP A 35 -10.44 -3.60 -7.95
CA ASP A 35 -11.81 -3.87 -7.55
C ASP A 35 -11.81 -4.92 -6.43
N VAL A 36 -12.99 -5.19 -5.86
CA VAL A 36 -13.12 -6.12 -4.74
C VAL A 36 -12.56 -7.50 -5.08
N ASP A 37 -12.88 -8.01 -6.26
CA ASP A 37 -12.43 -9.36 -6.67
C ASP A 37 -10.92 -9.41 -6.86
N GLY A 38 -10.34 -8.38 -7.49
CA GLY A 38 -8.90 -8.30 -7.69
C GLY A 38 -8.14 -8.23 -6.38
N LEU A 39 -8.61 -7.40 -5.45
CA LEU A 39 -7.98 -7.25 -4.14
C LEU A 39 -8.14 -8.53 -3.30
N ARG A 40 -9.31 -9.15 -3.37
CA ARG A 40 -9.55 -10.41 -2.67
C ARG A 40 -8.63 -11.51 -3.18
N HIS A 41 -8.45 -11.61 -4.48
CA HIS A 41 -7.56 -12.59 -5.10
C HIS A 41 -6.11 -12.35 -4.67
N LEU A 42 -5.68 -11.09 -4.65
CA LEU A 42 -4.33 -10.72 -4.21
C LEU A 42 -4.11 -11.12 -2.75
N ALA A 43 -5.05 -10.80 -1.87
CA ALA A 43 -4.95 -11.17 -0.45
C ALA A 43 -4.94 -12.68 -0.25
N GLU A 44 -5.71 -13.42 -1.04
CA GLU A 44 -5.76 -14.88 -0.96
C GLU A 44 -4.43 -15.52 -1.35
N ARG A 45 -3.75 -14.96 -2.36
CA ARG A 45 -2.42 -15.45 -2.76
C ARG A 45 -1.39 -15.31 -1.65
N LEU A 46 -1.55 -14.29 -0.81
CA LEU A 46 -0.61 -13.99 0.28
C LEU A 46 -1.17 -14.41 1.65
N ARG A 47 -2.14 -15.31 1.64
CA ARG A 47 -2.76 -15.82 2.85
C ARG A 47 -1.72 -16.46 3.76
N GLY A 48 -1.82 -16.16 5.06
CA GLY A 48 -0.88 -16.68 6.04
C GLY A 48 0.41 -15.90 6.17
N VAL A 49 0.61 -14.88 5.34
CA VAL A 49 1.76 -14.00 5.40
C VAL A 49 1.31 -12.64 5.93
N ARG A 50 2.08 -12.09 6.85
CA ARG A 50 1.80 -10.74 7.34
C ARG A 50 2.23 -9.73 6.29
N VAL A 51 1.29 -8.86 5.85
CA VAL A 51 1.56 -7.85 4.83
C VAL A 51 1.30 -6.46 5.38
N ARG A 52 2.27 -5.58 5.19
CA ARG A 52 2.15 -4.16 5.47
C ARG A 52 2.25 -3.44 4.13
N ALA A 53 1.21 -2.72 3.76
CA ALA A 53 1.13 -2.08 2.45
C ALA A 53 1.11 -0.57 2.57
N VAL A 54 1.60 0.11 1.54
CA VAL A 54 1.59 1.57 1.43
C VAL A 54 0.97 1.95 0.10
N ILE A 55 0.00 2.85 0.14
CA ILE A 55 -0.63 3.42 -1.05
C ILE A 55 -0.58 4.94 -0.94
N GLU A 56 -0.30 5.61 -2.07
CA GLU A 56 -0.28 7.06 -2.12
C GLU A 56 -1.70 7.62 -2.03
N SER A 57 -1.87 8.74 -1.32
CA SER A 57 -3.15 9.41 -1.19
C SER A 57 -3.62 9.93 -2.55
N MET A 58 -4.73 9.39 -3.04
CA MET A 58 -5.32 9.75 -4.33
C MET A 58 -6.74 9.20 -4.39
N THR A 59 -7.48 9.58 -5.44
CA THR A 59 -8.82 9.04 -5.66
C THR A 59 -8.79 7.52 -5.75
N GLY A 60 -9.62 6.85 -4.96
CA GLY A 60 -9.69 5.39 -4.91
C GLY A 60 -8.79 4.75 -3.86
N ALA A 61 -7.83 5.50 -3.30
CA ALA A 61 -6.92 4.92 -2.30
C ALA A 61 -7.64 4.45 -1.05
N ARG A 62 -8.65 5.18 -0.60
CA ARG A 62 -9.43 4.80 0.59
C ARG A 62 -10.17 3.49 0.38
N PHE A 63 -10.73 3.28 -0.81
CA PHE A 63 -11.39 2.03 -1.13
C PHE A 63 -10.41 0.84 -1.05
N VAL A 64 -9.22 1.00 -1.62
CA VAL A 64 -8.19 -0.04 -1.57
C VAL A 64 -7.76 -0.28 -0.14
N HIS A 65 -7.50 0.79 0.62
CA HIS A 65 -7.15 0.71 2.04
C HIS A 65 -8.20 -0.09 2.83
N ASP A 66 -9.47 0.35 2.74
CA ASP A 66 -10.53 -0.26 3.54
C ASP A 66 -10.73 -1.74 3.17
N THR A 67 -10.68 -2.05 1.88
CA THR A 67 -10.88 -3.42 1.41
C THR A 67 -9.75 -4.34 1.88
N LEU A 68 -8.50 -3.92 1.74
CA LEU A 68 -7.36 -4.74 2.15
C LEU A 68 -7.26 -4.87 3.67
N GLU A 69 -7.64 -3.83 4.42
CA GLU A 69 -7.71 -3.92 5.88
C GLU A 69 -8.72 -4.96 6.32
N GLU A 70 -9.87 -5.02 5.67
CA GLU A 70 -10.87 -6.05 5.95
C GLU A 70 -10.35 -7.46 5.64
N LEU A 71 -9.44 -7.56 4.67
CA LEU A 71 -8.85 -8.83 4.28
C LEU A 71 -7.60 -9.20 5.10
N GLY A 72 -7.28 -8.40 6.11
CA GLY A 72 -6.23 -8.73 7.07
C GLY A 72 -4.89 -8.05 6.86
N TRP A 73 -4.77 -7.18 5.87
CA TRP A 73 -3.54 -6.41 5.65
C TRP A 73 -3.53 -5.17 6.54
N GLU A 74 -2.32 -4.71 6.89
CA GLU A 74 -2.11 -3.40 7.46
C GLU A 74 -1.78 -2.45 6.30
N VAL A 75 -2.58 -1.40 6.11
CA VAL A 75 -2.39 -0.49 4.98
C VAL A 75 -2.20 0.94 5.47
N LEU A 76 -1.13 1.58 5.02
CA LEU A 76 -0.86 2.98 5.30
C LEU A 76 -1.13 3.81 4.05
N VAL A 77 -1.84 4.92 4.22
CA VAL A 77 -2.04 5.89 3.15
C VAL A 77 -1.01 6.99 3.31
N ALA A 78 -0.16 7.17 2.31
CA ALA A 78 0.95 8.11 2.38
C ALA A 78 0.59 9.45 1.74
N ASP A 79 1.07 10.54 2.34
CA ASP A 79 0.94 11.87 1.76
C ASP A 79 1.79 11.96 0.49
N ALA A 80 1.14 12.19 -0.64
CA ALA A 80 1.80 12.16 -1.95
C ALA A 80 2.94 13.16 -2.08
N GLN A 81 2.78 14.37 -1.54
CA GLN A 81 3.83 15.39 -1.62
C GLN A 81 5.03 15.05 -0.75
N LYS A 82 4.77 14.51 0.44
CA LYS A 82 5.85 14.11 1.33
C LYS A 82 6.61 12.91 0.79
N VAL A 83 5.92 11.99 0.11
CA VAL A 83 6.56 10.85 -0.55
C VAL A 83 7.55 11.34 -1.61
N LYS A 84 7.18 12.35 -2.39
CA LYS A 84 8.09 12.92 -3.41
C LYS A 84 9.39 13.41 -2.80
N GLY A 85 9.32 14.01 -1.61
CA GLY A 85 10.52 14.47 -0.91
C GLY A 85 11.38 13.34 -0.38
N LEU A 86 10.80 12.18 -0.12
CA LEU A 86 11.50 11.03 0.44
C LEU A 86 11.97 10.02 -0.60
N ALA A 87 11.46 10.10 -1.83
CA ALA A 87 11.80 9.13 -2.89
C ALA A 87 13.31 8.97 -3.10
N PRO A 88 14.11 10.04 -3.14
CA PRO A 88 15.56 9.90 -3.31
C PRO A 88 16.26 9.12 -2.19
N LEU A 89 15.63 9.04 -1.01
CA LEU A 89 16.17 8.27 0.11
C LEU A 89 15.88 6.78 -0.01
N ALA A 90 14.76 6.44 -0.66
CA ALA A 90 14.34 5.05 -0.84
C ALA A 90 14.98 4.43 -2.09
N CYS A 91 15.05 5.20 -3.18
CA CYS A 91 15.68 4.74 -4.41
C CYS A 91 16.21 5.97 -5.18
N LYS A 92 17.06 5.72 -6.17
CA LYS A 92 17.74 6.79 -6.92
C LYS A 92 16.92 7.32 -8.10
N THR A 93 15.60 7.35 -7.97
CA THR A 93 14.71 7.80 -9.04
C THR A 93 13.70 8.78 -8.48
N ASP A 94 13.31 9.77 -9.29
CA ASP A 94 12.30 10.75 -8.91
C ASP A 94 10.88 10.24 -9.12
N LYS A 95 10.74 9.11 -9.78
CA LYS A 95 9.43 8.53 -10.06
C LYS A 95 8.91 7.77 -8.84
N ILE A 96 7.69 8.11 -8.42
CA ILE A 96 7.01 7.41 -7.34
C ILE A 96 6.23 6.25 -7.95
N ASP A 97 6.65 5.03 -7.65
CA ASP A 97 5.99 3.82 -8.12
C ASP A 97 5.85 2.81 -6.98
N ALA A 98 5.37 1.62 -7.30
CA ALA A 98 5.16 0.58 -6.30
C ALA A 98 6.44 0.22 -5.55
N ARG A 99 7.59 0.20 -6.23
CA ARG A 99 8.87 -0.13 -5.60
C ARG A 99 9.26 0.92 -4.56
N VAL A 100 9.10 2.20 -4.89
CA VAL A 100 9.41 3.28 -3.94
C VAL A 100 8.55 3.14 -2.69
N LEU A 101 7.26 2.88 -2.86
CA LEU A 101 6.34 2.76 -1.73
C LEU A 101 6.69 1.54 -0.86
N ALA A 102 7.05 0.42 -1.48
CA ALA A 102 7.49 -0.77 -0.74
C ALA A 102 8.77 -0.49 0.06
N GLU A 103 9.72 0.22 -0.54
CA GLU A 103 10.98 0.59 0.13
C GLU A 103 10.72 1.51 1.33
N LEU A 104 9.80 2.47 1.20
CA LEU A 104 9.46 3.35 2.31
C LEU A 104 8.85 2.55 3.46
N SER A 105 8.02 1.56 3.16
CA SER A 105 7.47 0.68 4.20
C SER A 105 8.57 -0.09 4.91
N TRP A 106 9.47 -0.69 4.14
CA TRP A 106 10.57 -1.46 4.70
C TRP A 106 11.49 -0.62 5.56
N ARG A 107 11.77 0.62 5.14
CA ARG A 107 12.63 1.55 5.89
C ARG A 107 11.90 2.26 7.03
N ASP A 108 10.61 2.04 7.17
CA ASP A 108 9.76 2.71 8.17
C ASP A 108 9.81 4.23 8.04
N LEU A 109 9.73 4.71 6.80
CA LEU A 109 9.77 6.15 6.47
C LEU A 109 8.48 6.63 5.83
N VAL A 110 7.36 5.93 6.04
CA VAL A 110 6.09 6.29 5.43
C VAL A 110 5.51 7.55 6.07
N PRO A 111 5.31 8.64 5.30
CA PRO A 111 4.64 9.84 5.83
C PRO A 111 3.13 9.62 5.81
N ALA A 112 2.64 8.80 6.73
CA ALA A 112 1.26 8.34 6.74
C ALA A 112 0.26 9.45 7.08
N ILE A 113 -0.89 9.41 6.37
CA ILE A 113 -2.04 10.23 6.68
C ILE A 113 -2.92 9.44 7.63
N TRP A 114 -3.37 10.07 8.72
CA TRP A 114 -4.29 9.45 9.64
C TRP A 114 -5.68 9.35 9.01
N LEU A 115 -6.25 8.15 9.03
CA LEU A 115 -7.62 7.92 8.57
C LEU A 115 -8.49 7.57 9.77
N PRO A 116 -9.69 8.18 9.89
CA PRO A 116 -10.61 7.79 10.96
C PRO A 116 -11.02 6.33 10.79
N ASP A 117 -11.30 5.68 11.93
CA ASP A 117 -11.89 4.35 11.93
C ASP A 117 -13.21 4.37 11.13
N PRO A 118 -13.52 3.31 10.36
CA PRO A 118 -14.75 3.27 9.56
C PRO A 118 -16.02 3.51 10.37
N ALA A 119 -16.09 3.07 11.62
CA ALA A 119 -17.24 3.32 12.48
C ALA A 119 -17.37 4.81 12.80
N ILE A 120 -16.25 5.47 13.09
CA ILE A 120 -16.24 6.91 13.37
C ILE A 120 -16.63 7.70 12.12
N ARG A 121 -16.15 7.29 10.95
CA ARG A 121 -16.52 7.94 9.69
C ARG A 121 -18.03 7.86 9.44
N ARG A 122 -18.64 6.71 9.71
CA ARG A 122 -20.07 6.53 9.56
C ARG A 122 -20.87 7.44 10.47
N GLU A 123 -20.45 7.57 11.72
CA GLU A 123 -21.10 8.47 12.67
C GLU A 123 -21.04 9.92 12.21
N ARG A 124 -19.94 10.33 11.60
CA ARG A 124 -19.79 11.71 11.11
C ARG A 124 -20.65 11.99 9.88
N GLU A 125 -20.98 10.99 9.10
CA GLU A 125 -21.80 11.13 7.91
C GLU A 125 -23.30 11.19 8.25
N LEU A 126 -23.68 10.78 9.44
CA LEU A 126 -25.05 10.86 9.91
C LEU A 126 -25.36 12.24 10.46
#